data_354f2b3376594b419d3ad91cc5ea4a69
#
_entry.id   354f2b3376594b419d3ad91cc5ea4a69
#
_cell.length_a   1.000
_cell.length_b   1.000
_cell.length_c   1.000
_cell.angle_alpha   90.00
_cell.angle_beta   90.00
_cell.angle_gamma   90.00
#
_symmetry.space_group_name_H-M   'P 1'
#
loop_
_entity.id
_entity.type
_entity.pdbx_description
1 polymer ?
#
loop_
_entity_poly.entity_id
_entity_poly.type
_entity_poly.pdbx_seq_one_letter_code
_entity_poly.pdbx_strand_id
1 'polypeptide(L)'
;QVCAYILKKLGERLYMNAFTAKHDGTVFDKTASFFNGFKPIIDNDIAGTNENKKVYISESIGNLYYFNESLTKENAEDALKDFYWGENISDVLRNQDLKMFINSRLYHFYTEAYQTRHGALPYNQSYDKRVLEGAENVELVPLSCVPMDFMLLTPKNNILLLYNQKTADENYTVERSLDNHYDVDFIGNLFFGTQFESVSPEVFAVAMKKTM
;
A
#
# COMPACT_ATOMS: atom_id res chain seq x y z
N GLN A 1 -3.04 -17.32 25.98
CA GLN A 1 -3.17 -15.84 25.89
C GLN A 1 -1.91 -15.18 25.34
N VAL A 2 -0.69 -15.54 25.78
CA VAL A 2 0.58 -14.93 25.35
C VAL A 2 0.83 -15.13 23.84
N CYS A 3 0.68 -16.36 23.33
CA CYS A 3 0.85 -16.65 21.90
C CYS A 3 -0.10 -15.83 21.02
N ALA A 4 -1.37 -15.74 21.40
CA ALA A 4 -2.33 -14.92 20.66
C ALA A 4 -1.95 -13.43 20.65
N TYR A 5 -1.40 -12.94 21.74
CA TYR A 5 -0.91 -11.56 21.83
C TYR A 5 0.30 -11.34 20.90
N ILE A 6 1.27 -12.27 20.89
CA ILE A 6 2.47 -12.19 20.02
C ILE A 6 2.05 -12.20 18.56
N LEU A 7 1.16 -13.12 18.16
CA LEU A 7 0.66 -13.21 16.78
C LEU A 7 -0.10 -11.95 16.36
N LYS A 8 -0.93 -11.42 17.25
CA LYS A 8 -1.62 -10.14 17.00
C LYS A 8 -0.61 -9.01 16.77
N LYS A 9 0.42 -8.92 17.62
CA LYS A 9 1.46 -7.89 17.47
C LYS A 9 2.30 -8.08 16.21
N LEU A 10 2.58 -9.30 15.81
CA LEU A 10 3.23 -9.59 14.54
C LEU A 10 2.37 -9.14 13.36
N GLY A 11 1.08 -9.48 13.36
CA GLY A 11 0.15 -9.03 12.32
C GLY A 11 0.04 -7.51 12.22
N GLU A 12 -0.06 -6.81 13.37
CA GLU A 12 -0.05 -5.34 13.41
C GLU A 12 1.24 -4.76 12.79
N ARG A 13 2.40 -5.34 13.09
CA ARG A 13 3.69 -4.89 12.54
C ARG A 13 3.84 -5.20 11.05
N LEU A 14 3.38 -6.36 10.58
CA LEU A 14 3.36 -6.69 9.15
C LEU A 14 2.47 -5.70 8.39
N TYR A 15 1.27 -5.41 8.91
CA TYR A 15 0.38 -4.41 8.33
C TYR A 15 1.03 -3.02 8.26
N MET A 16 1.63 -2.54 9.35
CA MET A 16 2.28 -1.22 9.37
C MET A 16 3.44 -1.09 8.39
N ASN A 17 4.07 -2.20 8.04
CA ASN A 17 5.20 -2.24 7.11
C ASN A 17 4.81 -2.69 5.69
N ALA A 18 3.54 -3.01 5.42
CA ALA A 18 3.10 -3.59 4.14
C ALA A 18 3.48 -2.74 2.91
N PHE A 19 3.50 -1.41 3.05
CA PHE A 19 3.89 -0.51 1.97
C PHE A 19 5.37 -0.11 1.99
N THR A 20 6.03 -0.07 3.13
CA THR A 20 7.34 0.55 3.30
C THR A 20 8.47 -0.40 3.63
N ALA A 21 8.16 -1.67 3.97
CA ALA A 21 9.18 -2.67 4.25
C ALA A 21 10.15 -2.83 3.09
N LYS A 22 11.44 -2.91 3.39
CA LYS A 22 12.49 -3.17 2.42
C LYS A 22 13.33 -4.32 2.92
N HIS A 23 13.37 -5.41 2.15
CA HIS A 23 14.15 -6.58 2.51
C HIS A 23 15.63 -6.26 2.63
N ASP A 24 16.21 -6.65 3.76
CA ASP A 24 17.63 -6.57 4.03
C ASP A 24 18.06 -7.91 4.63
N GLY A 25 18.79 -8.72 3.86
CA GLY A 25 19.27 -10.04 4.27
C GLY A 25 20.30 -10.03 5.42
N THR A 26 20.69 -8.86 5.91
CA THR A 26 21.62 -8.70 7.03
C THR A 26 20.94 -8.33 8.35
N VAL A 27 19.70 -7.87 8.30
CA VAL A 27 18.92 -7.41 9.46
C VAL A 27 17.78 -8.37 9.75
N PHE A 28 17.86 -9.11 10.85
CA PHE A 28 16.90 -10.17 11.19
C PHE A 28 15.97 -9.82 12.38
N ASP A 29 16.16 -8.66 13.00
CA ASP A 29 15.45 -8.26 14.22
C ASP A 29 14.27 -7.29 13.96
N LYS A 30 14.04 -6.89 12.70
CA LYS A 30 13.01 -5.89 12.34
C LYS A 30 12.06 -6.43 11.28
N THR A 31 10.77 -6.40 11.57
CA THR A 31 9.71 -6.78 10.59
C THR A 31 9.75 -5.96 9.31
N ALA A 32 10.27 -4.74 9.35
CA ALA A 32 10.49 -3.89 8.18
C ALA A 32 11.57 -4.41 7.21
N SER A 33 12.37 -5.41 7.62
CA SER A 33 13.46 -5.97 6.81
C SER A 33 13.18 -7.39 6.31
N PHE A 34 12.04 -8.00 6.66
CA PHE A 34 11.73 -9.37 6.29
C PHE A 34 11.27 -9.55 4.85
N PHE A 35 10.62 -8.54 4.27
CA PHE A 35 10.05 -8.61 2.93
C PHE A 35 10.11 -7.26 2.23
N ASN A 36 9.85 -7.25 0.92
CA ASN A 36 9.64 -6.01 0.20
C ASN A 36 8.16 -5.65 0.23
N GLY A 37 7.86 -4.46 0.74
CA GLY A 37 6.53 -3.88 0.66
C GLY A 37 6.21 -3.35 -0.74
N PHE A 38 4.97 -2.92 -0.96
CA PHE A 38 4.52 -2.47 -2.28
C PHE A 38 5.33 -1.31 -2.84
N LYS A 39 5.70 -0.32 -2.01
CA LYS A 39 6.48 0.83 -2.49
C LYS A 39 7.90 0.46 -2.94
N PRO A 40 8.72 -0.29 -2.19
CA PRO A 40 10.02 -0.75 -2.68
C PRO A 40 9.96 -1.58 -3.97
N ILE A 41 8.91 -2.38 -4.18
CA ILE A 41 8.70 -3.11 -5.44
C ILE A 41 8.51 -2.10 -6.59
N ILE A 42 7.64 -1.11 -6.40
CA ILE A 42 7.40 -0.03 -7.37
C ILE A 42 8.68 0.76 -7.63
N ASP A 43 9.42 1.15 -6.59
CA ASP A 43 10.68 1.89 -6.72
C ASP A 43 11.73 1.09 -7.53
N ASN A 44 11.80 -0.23 -7.34
CA ASN A 44 12.69 -1.11 -8.11
C ASN A 44 12.25 -1.22 -9.58
N ASP A 45 10.96 -1.26 -9.86
CA ASP A 45 10.42 -1.32 -11.21
C ASP A 45 10.56 0.01 -11.96
N ILE A 46 10.52 1.13 -11.26
CA ILE A 46 10.86 2.46 -11.81
C ILE A 46 12.35 2.55 -12.13
N ALA A 47 13.20 2.13 -11.20
CA ALA A 47 14.64 2.22 -11.34
C ALA A 47 15.24 1.15 -12.29
N GLY A 48 14.47 0.12 -12.66
CA GLY A 48 14.99 -1.04 -13.41
C GLY A 48 15.98 -1.87 -12.61
N THR A 49 15.89 -1.85 -11.27
CA THR A 49 16.75 -2.64 -10.36
C THR A 49 16.13 -3.97 -9.95
N ASN A 50 14.97 -4.33 -10.53
CA ASN A 50 14.33 -5.61 -10.35
C ASN A 50 15.16 -6.77 -10.94
N GLU A 51 14.77 -8.01 -10.69
CA GLU A 51 15.49 -9.21 -11.16
C GLU A 51 15.73 -9.23 -12.67
N ASN A 52 14.80 -8.70 -13.45
CA ASN A 52 14.89 -8.66 -14.92
C ASN A 52 15.68 -7.46 -15.44
N LYS A 53 16.12 -6.54 -14.57
CA LYS A 53 16.83 -5.30 -14.92
C LYS A 53 16.10 -4.46 -15.98
N LYS A 54 14.78 -4.37 -15.87
CA LYS A 54 13.91 -3.63 -16.78
C LYS A 54 13.06 -2.62 -16.04
N VAL A 55 12.79 -1.50 -16.70
CA VAL A 55 11.83 -0.50 -16.22
C VAL A 55 10.43 -0.96 -16.65
N TYR A 56 9.58 -1.24 -15.67
CA TYR A 56 8.19 -1.62 -15.89
C TYR A 56 7.20 -0.50 -15.54
N ILE A 57 7.65 0.49 -14.77
CA ILE A 57 6.85 1.62 -14.33
C ILE A 57 7.54 2.91 -14.76
N SER A 58 6.89 3.72 -15.59
CA SER A 58 7.39 5.01 -16.04
C SER A 58 6.28 5.91 -16.58
N GLU A 59 6.54 7.22 -16.66
CA GLU A 59 5.62 8.18 -17.31
C GLU A 59 5.40 7.83 -18.79
N SER A 60 6.42 7.35 -19.50
CA SER A 60 6.33 6.97 -20.92
C SER A 60 5.50 5.71 -21.16
N ILE A 61 5.42 4.81 -20.19
CA ILE A 61 4.55 3.63 -20.25
C ILE A 61 3.10 4.02 -19.90
N GLY A 62 2.89 5.13 -19.17
CA GLY A 62 1.57 5.62 -18.80
C GLY A 62 1.01 4.98 -17.52
N ASN A 63 1.86 4.46 -16.65
CA ASN A 63 1.49 3.90 -15.36
C ASN A 63 2.13 4.62 -14.16
N LEU A 64 2.87 5.71 -14.42
CA LEU A 64 3.49 6.55 -13.41
C LEU A 64 3.09 8.01 -13.60
N TYR A 65 2.69 8.66 -12.53
CA TYR A 65 2.42 10.08 -12.47
C TYR A 65 3.28 10.73 -11.39
N TYR A 66 3.90 11.87 -11.71
CA TYR A 66 4.64 12.66 -10.73
C TYR A 66 3.90 13.96 -10.43
N PHE A 67 3.74 14.25 -9.15
CA PHE A 67 3.36 15.58 -8.70
C PHE A 67 4.58 16.32 -8.11
N ASN A 68 4.62 17.63 -8.30
CA ASN A 68 5.79 18.43 -7.93
C ASN A 68 5.75 18.90 -6.48
N GLU A 69 4.56 19.10 -5.93
CA GLU A 69 4.34 19.66 -4.60
C GLU A 69 3.91 18.58 -3.62
N SER A 70 4.26 18.74 -2.35
CA SER A 70 3.74 17.86 -1.30
C SER A 70 2.22 18.04 -1.16
N LEU A 71 1.54 16.96 -0.83
CA LEU A 71 0.10 16.94 -0.65
C LEU A 71 -0.28 17.66 0.66
N THR A 72 -1.09 18.67 0.53
CA THR A 72 -1.56 19.55 1.61
C THR A 72 -3.09 19.60 1.61
N LYS A 73 -3.66 20.31 2.58
CA LYS A 73 -5.11 20.55 2.66
C LYS A 73 -5.65 21.34 1.47
N GLU A 74 -4.84 22.22 0.89
CA GLU A 74 -5.27 23.11 -0.18
C GLU A 74 -5.30 22.39 -1.53
N ASN A 75 -4.39 21.44 -1.76
CA ASN A 75 -4.21 20.75 -3.06
C ASN A 75 -4.66 19.28 -3.08
N ALA A 76 -5.08 18.70 -1.94
CA ALA A 76 -5.41 17.28 -1.86
C ALA A 76 -6.56 16.87 -2.80
N GLU A 77 -7.61 17.69 -2.92
CA GLU A 77 -8.74 17.42 -3.81
C GLU A 77 -8.30 17.42 -5.27
N ASP A 78 -7.57 18.46 -5.67
CA ASP A 78 -7.10 18.61 -7.04
C ASP A 78 -6.11 17.49 -7.40
N ALA A 79 -5.17 17.19 -6.51
CA ALA A 79 -4.19 16.13 -6.75
C ALA A 79 -4.82 14.74 -6.94
N LEU A 80 -5.86 14.39 -6.17
CA LEU A 80 -6.57 13.12 -6.34
C LEU A 80 -7.38 13.08 -7.65
N LYS A 81 -8.01 14.20 -8.02
CA LYS A 81 -8.77 14.31 -9.25
C LYS A 81 -7.83 14.35 -10.47
N ASP A 82 -6.77 15.13 -10.42
CA ASP A 82 -5.78 15.23 -11.50
C ASP A 82 -5.07 13.90 -11.72
N PHE A 83 -4.80 13.14 -10.66
CA PHE A 83 -4.27 11.79 -10.82
C PHE A 83 -5.22 10.88 -11.57
N TYR A 84 -6.50 10.84 -11.21
CA TYR A 84 -7.47 9.96 -11.84
C TYR A 84 -7.87 10.41 -13.25
N TRP A 85 -8.08 11.72 -13.46
CA TRP A 85 -8.51 12.28 -14.73
C TRP A 85 -7.36 12.69 -15.64
N GLY A 86 -6.11 12.58 -15.18
CA GLY A 86 -4.91 12.94 -15.94
C GLY A 86 -4.76 12.14 -17.24
N GLU A 87 -4.07 12.72 -18.22
CA GLU A 87 -3.87 12.13 -19.54
C GLU A 87 -3.10 10.81 -19.52
N ASN A 88 -2.34 10.55 -18.46
CA ASN A 88 -1.51 9.36 -18.32
C ASN A 88 -2.26 8.10 -17.85
N ILE A 89 -3.53 8.23 -17.45
CA ILE A 89 -4.33 7.08 -17.01
C ILE A 89 -5.07 6.47 -18.20
N SER A 90 -4.86 5.18 -18.42
CA SER A 90 -5.55 4.42 -19.47
C SER A 90 -7.06 4.41 -19.29
N ASP A 91 -7.80 4.59 -20.38
CA ASP A 91 -9.27 4.48 -20.37
C ASP A 91 -9.74 3.06 -20.01
N VAL A 92 -8.92 2.04 -20.32
CA VAL A 92 -9.19 0.65 -19.91
C VAL A 92 -9.16 0.50 -18.39
N LEU A 93 -8.22 1.18 -17.73
CA LEU A 93 -8.16 1.21 -16.26
C LEU A 93 -9.38 1.93 -15.69
N ARG A 94 -9.78 3.08 -16.25
CA ARG A 94 -10.94 3.86 -15.78
C ARG A 94 -12.26 3.10 -15.83
N ASN A 95 -12.40 2.12 -16.71
CA ASN A 95 -13.63 1.34 -16.86
C ASN A 95 -13.77 0.19 -15.84
N GLN A 96 -12.85 0.05 -14.89
CA GLN A 96 -12.83 -1.02 -13.90
C GLN A 96 -13.26 -0.50 -12.52
N ASP A 97 -13.64 -1.43 -11.63
CA ASP A 97 -13.82 -1.14 -10.21
C ASP A 97 -12.46 -1.01 -9.54
N LEU A 98 -12.09 0.20 -9.17
CA LEU A 98 -10.77 0.55 -8.70
C LEU A 98 -10.72 0.80 -7.20
N LYS A 99 -9.56 0.53 -6.62
CA LYS A 99 -9.19 0.93 -5.28
C LYS A 99 -8.04 1.93 -5.38
N MET A 100 -8.21 3.08 -4.75
CA MET A 100 -7.15 4.08 -4.62
C MET A 100 -6.60 4.02 -3.20
N PHE A 101 -5.42 3.43 -3.05
CA PHE A 101 -4.74 3.33 -1.76
C PHE A 101 -4.00 4.62 -1.47
N ILE A 102 -4.39 5.27 -0.39
CA ILE A 102 -3.87 6.58 0.03
C ILE A 102 -3.58 6.59 1.53
N ASN A 103 -2.78 7.54 1.98
CA ASN A 103 -2.57 7.76 3.40
C ASN A 103 -3.86 8.24 4.09
N SER A 104 -4.13 7.75 5.30
CA SER A 104 -5.30 8.16 6.08
C SER A 104 -5.34 9.68 6.33
N ARG A 105 -4.17 10.32 6.47
CA ARG A 105 -4.08 11.77 6.62
C ARG A 105 -4.41 12.52 5.33
N LEU A 106 -4.02 11.96 4.17
CA LEU A 106 -4.39 12.52 2.87
C LEU A 106 -5.90 12.47 2.66
N TYR A 107 -6.54 11.35 3.05
CA TYR A 107 -8.00 11.25 3.02
C TYR A 107 -8.68 12.33 3.89
N HIS A 108 -8.14 12.59 5.07
CA HIS A 108 -8.64 13.68 5.93
C HIS A 108 -8.46 15.04 5.24
N PHE A 109 -7.32 15.31 4.62
CA PHE A 109 -7.09 16.54 3.86
C PHE A 109 -8.07 16.71 2.69
N TYR A 110 -8.33 15.64 1.96
CA TYR A 110 -9.32 15.62 0.89
C TYR A 110 -10.71 15.99 1.39
N THR A 111 -11.14 15.38 2.50
CA THR A 111 -12.46 15.65 3.09
C THR A 111 -12.57 17.11 3.55
N GLU A 112 -11.53 17.64 4.19
CA GLU A 112 -11.48 19.03 4.68
C GLU A 112 -11.43 20.03 3.52
N ALA A 113 -10.64 19.76 2.47
CA ALA A 113 -10.58 20.56 1.25
C ALA A 113 -11.94 20.62 0.56
N TYR A 114 -12.57 19.49 0.40
CA TYR A 114 -13.89 19.37 -0.23
C TYR A 114 -14.94 20.16 0.56
N GLN A 115 -14.99 19.98 1.88
CA GLN A 115 -15.94 20.71 2.75
C GLN A 115 -15.72 22.23 2.69
N THR A 116 -14.47 22.68 2.64
CA THR A 116 -14.12 24.09 2.58
C THR A 116 -14.56 24.72 1.24
N ARG A 117 -14.39 24.00 0.15
CA ARG A 117 -14.72 24.49 -1.20
C ARG A 117 -16.21 24.43 -1.53
N HIS A 118 -16.88 23.36 -1.10
CA HIS A 118 -18.26 23.05 -1.54
C HIS A 118 -19.29 23.26 -0.43
N GLY A 119 -18.89 23.56 0.80
CA GLY A 119 -19.78 23.77 1.94
C GLY A 119 -20.48 22.49 2.44
N ALA A 120 -20.11 21.32 1.91
CA ALA A 120 -20.68 20.02 2.23
C ALA A 120 -19.60 18.95 2.27
N LEU A 121 -19.86 17.83 2.95
CA LEU A 121 -19.01 16.65 2.89
C LEU A 121 -19.14 15.96 1.52
N PRO A 122 -18.10 15.23 1.06
CA PRO A 122 -18.21 14.44 -0.16
C PRO A 122 -19.45 13.53 -0.12
N TYR A 123 -20.18 13.51 -1.22
CA TYR A 123 -21.50 12.87 -1.37
C TYR A 123 -21.56 11.44 -0.83
N ASN A 124 -20.54 10.66 -1.06
CA ASN A 124 -20.53 9.23 -0.77
C ASN A 124 -20.19 8.85 0.67
N GLN A 125 -19.88 9.77 1.54
CA GLN A 125 -19.59 9.47 2.95
C GLN A 125 -20.82 8.97 3.72
N SER A 126 -22.02 9.27 3.25
CA SER A 126 -23.27 8.84 3.88
C SER A 126 -23.59 7.36 3.65
N TYR A 127 -22.86 6.64 2.78
CA TYR A 127 -23.21 5.30 2.31
C TYR A 127 -22.13 4.24 2.54
N ASP A 128 -21.34 4.33 3.57
CA ASP A 128 -20.26 3.39 3.89
C ASP A 128 -19.18 3.21 2.80
N LYS A 129 -19.33 3.81 1.63
CA LYS A 129 -18.35 3.78 0.55
C LYS A 129 -17.60 5.11 0.48
N ARG A 130 -16.28 5.03 0.61
CA ARG A 130 -15.38 6.16 0.44
C ARG A 130 -14.99 6.27 -1.02
N VAL A 131 -15.82 6.89 -1.82
CA VAL A 131 -15.64 7.00 -3.27
C VAL A 131 -15.04 8.37 -3.59
N LEU A 132 -14.20 8.44 -4.63
CA LEU A 132 -13.70 9.70 -5.13
C LEU A 132 -14.85 10.47 -5.80
N GLU A 133 -15.05 11.71 -5.39
CA GLU A 133 -16.11 12.54 -5.95
C GLU A 133 -15.88 12.80 -7.45
N GLY A 134 -16.89 12.47 -8.26
CA GLY A 134 -16.78 12.50 -9.72
C GLY A 134 -16.19 11.23 -10.36
N ALA A 135 -15.88 10.19 -9.56
CA ALA A 135 -15.41 8.90 -10.04
C ALA A 135 -15.98 7.77 -9.18
N GLU A 136 -17.25 7.42 -9.42
CA GLU A 136 -17.99 6.47 -8.58
C GLU A 136 -17.42 5.05 -8.56
N ASN A 137 -16.64 4.69 -9.56
CA ASN A 137 -15.95 3.40 -9.66
C ASN A 137 -14.62 3.35 -8.89
N VAL A 138 -14.20 4.45 -8.26
CA VAL A 138 -12.95 4.54 -7.49
C VAL A 138 -13.24 4.61 -6.00
N GLU A 139 -13.00 3.53 -5.29
CA GLU A 139 -13.07 3.52 -3.84
C GLU A 139 -11.75 3.97 -3.21
N LEU A 140 -11.81 5.00 -2.37
CA LEU A 140 -10.68 5.47 -1.59
C LEU A 140 -10.44 4.53 -0.40
N VAL A 141 -9.25 3.96 -0.32
CA VAL A 141 -8.82 3.07 0.76
C VAL A 141 -7.75 3.78 1.60
N PRO A 142 -8.14 4.51 2.65
CA PRO A 142 -7.19 5.19 3.52
C PRO A 142 -6.50 4.20 4.45
N LEU A 143 -5.18 4.11 4.35
CA LEU A 143 -4.34 3.25 5.17
C LEU A 143 -3.23 4.06 5.82
N SER A 144 -2.97 3.84 7.09
CA SER A 144 -1.89 4.53 7.81
C SER A 144 -0.48 4.08 7.40
N CYS A 145 -0.37 2.89 6.81
CA CYS A 145 0.89 2.34 6.32
C CYS A 145 1.31 2.85 4.93
N VAL A 146 0.43 3.55 4.21
CA VAL A 146 0.76 4.19 2.93
C VAL A 146 1.52 5.48 3.19
N PRO A 147 2.65 5.76 2.50
CA PRO A 147 3.33 7.05 2.60
C PRO A 147 2.45 8.24 2.20
N MET A 148 2.70 9.42 2.77
CA MET A 148 1.86 10.60 2.57
C MET A 148 1.83 11.07 1.12
N ASP A 149 3.00 11.11 0.47
CA ASP A 149 3.17 11.58 -0.90
C ASP A 149 3.18 10.41 -1.90
N PHE A 150 2.22 9.48 -1.72
CA PHE A 150 2.10 8.28 -2.54
C PHE A 150 0.62 7.89 -2.70
N MET A 151 0.21 7.61 -3.92
CA MET A 151 -1.13 7.11 -4.27
C MET A 151 -1.01 5.95 -5.23
N LEU A 152 -1.76 4.89 -4.99
CA LEU A 152 -1.78 3.70 -5.83
C LEU A 152 -3.21 3.42 -6.29
N LEU A 153 -3.41 3.33 -7.59
CA LEU A 153 -4.70 3.06 -8.23
C LEU A 153 -4.63 1.69 -8.94
N THR A 154 -5.46 0.75 -8.50
CA THR A 154 -5.47 -0.61 -9.06
C THR A 154 -6.74 -1.36 -8.67
N PRO A 155 -7.21 -2.35 -9.44
CA PRO A 155 -8.24 -3.27 -8.99
C PRO A 155 -7.78 -4.08 -7.76
N LYS A 156 -8.72 -4.46 -6.90
CA LYS A 156 -8.41 -5.21 -5.68
C LYS A 156 -7.68 -6.54 -5.93
N ASN A 157 -8.03 -7.25 -6.99
CA ASN A 157 -7.47 -8.54 -7.34
C ASN A 157 -6.01 -8.46 -7.83
N ASN A 158 -5.55 -7.29 -8.24
CA ASN A 158 -4.15 -7.09 -8.65
C ASN A 158 -3.15 -7.07 -7.48
N ILE A 159 -3.64 -6.94 -6.24
CA ILE A 159 -2.81 -6.94 -5.04
C ILE A 159 -2.73 -8.35 -4.47
N LEU A 160 -1.53 -8.89 -4.41
CA LEU A 160 -1.25 -10.23 -3.91
C LEU A 160 -0.53 -10.17 -2.57
N LEU A 161 -1.05 -10.92 -1.60
CA LEU A 161 -0.37 -11.23 -0.35
C LEU A 161 0.04 -12.70 -0.40
N LEU A 162 1.32 -12.95 -0.32
CA LEU A 162 1.92 -14.29 -0.39
C LEU A 162 2.20 -14.80 1.01
N TYR A 163 1.72 -15.97 1.35
CA TYR A 163 2.00 -16.64 2.62
C TYR A 163 2.01 -18.16 2.44
N ASN A 164 2.78 -18.85 3.28
CA ASN A 164 3.10 -20.26 3.07
C ASN A 164 1.92 -21.20 3.29
N GLN A 165 1.08 -20.99 4.32
CA GLN A 165 -0.01 -21.89 4.68
C GLN A 165 -1.18 -21.18 5.35
N LYS A 166 -2.40 -21.72 5.12
CA LYS A 166 -3.60 -21.23 5.80
C LYS A 166 -3.72 -21.68 7.26
N THR A 167 -3.06 -22.76 7.64
CA THR A 167 -3.09 -23.35 8.99
C THR A 167 -1.88 -22.87 9.78
N ALA A 168 -2.12 -21.90 10.66
CA ALA A 168 -1.08 -21.33 11.52
C ALA A 168 -0.60 -22.29 12.62
N ASP A 169 -1.37 -23.33 12.93
CA ASP A 169 -1.15 -24.21 14.10
C ASP A 169 0.09 -25.10 13.96
N GLU A 170 0.57 -25.35 12.75
CA GLU A 170 1.73 -26.20 12.50
C GLU A 170 3.07 -25.45 12.47
N ASN A 171 3.04 -24.11 12.47
CA ASN A 171 4.24 -23.29 12.29
C ASN A 171 4.79 -22.69 13.61
N TYR A 172 4.16 -23.00 14.73
CA TYR A 172 4.57 -22.46 16.02
C TYR A 172 4.80 -23.57 17.03
N THR A 173 5.96 -23.57 17.64
CA THR A 173 6.28 -24.35 18.83
C THR A 173 6.56 -23.44 20.00
N VAL A 174 6.11 -23.87 21.17
CA VAL A 174 6.40 -23.20 22.44
C VAL A 174 7.13 -24.21 23.30
N GLU A 175 8.41 -23.97 23.51
CA GLU A 175 9.30 -24.88 24.23
C GLU A 175 9.92 -24.15 25.42
N ARG A 176 10.36 -24.93 26.41
CA ARG A 176 11.15 -24.39 27.49
C ARG A 176 12.54 -24.06 26.95
N SER A 177 13.07 -22.89 27.24
CA SER A 177 14.41 -22.51 26.83
C SER A 177 15.45 -23.49 27.37
N LEU A 178 16.40 -23.84 26.52
CA LEU A 178 17.52 -24.72 26.89
C LEU A 178 18.54 -23.97 27.74
N ASP A 179 18.64 -22.67 27.61
CA ASP A 179 19.62 -21.83 28.29
C ASP A 179 19.16 -21.39 29.68
N ASN A 180 17.84 -21.27 29.88
CA ASN A 180 17.27 -20.83 31.16
C ASN A 180 15.94 -21.54 31.46
N HIS A 181 15.87 -22.25 32.57
CA HIS A 181 14.70 -23.03 32.98
C HIS A 181 13.43 -22.17 33.25
N TYR A 182 13.57 -20.88 33.40
CA TYR A 182 12.45 -19.95 33.66
C TYR A 182 11.95 -19.24 32.39
N ASP A 183 12.66 -19.38 31.26
CA ASP A 183 12.29 -18.80 30.00
C ASP A 183 11.58 -19.79 29.09
N VAL A 184 10.74 -19.26 28.22
CA VAL A 184 9.98 -20.03 27.25
C VAL A 184 10.28 -19.46 25.86
N ASP A 185 10.78 -20.31 24.99
CA ASP A 185 11.08 -19.95 23.62
C ASP A 185 9.83 -20.12 22.74
N PHE A 186 9.49 -19.09 22.01
CA PHE A 186 8.45 -19.10 21.01
C PHE A 186 9.11 -19.16 19.63
N ILE A 187 9.03 -20.33 18.98
CA ILE A 187 9.64 -20.57 17.66
C ILE A 187 8.53 -20.59 16.62
N GLY A 188 8.65 -19.75 15.60
CA GLY A 188 7.68 -19.69 14.50
C GLY A 188 8.36 -19.42 13.16
N ASN A 189 7.90 -20.11 12.12
CA ASN A 189 8.31 -19.86 10.75
C ASN A 189 7.15 -19.22 9.97
N LEU A 190 7.39 -18.05 9.42
CA LEU A 190 6.43 -17.33 8.59
C LEU A 190 7.08 -16.94 7.27
N PHE A 191 6.48 -17.35 6.16
CA PHE A 191 6.78 -16.81 4.85
C PHE A 191 5.73 -15.78 4.50
N PHE A 192 6.14 -14.57 4.27
CA PHE A 192 5.25 -13.46 3.94
C PHE A 192 5.87 -12.62 2.84
N GLY A 193 5.06 -12.20 1.89
CA GLY A 193 5.49 -11.33 0.82
C GLY A 193 4.31 -10.56 0.23
N THR A 194 4.62 -9.49 -0.48
CA THR A 194 3.67 -8.69 -1.24
C THR A 194 4.09 -8.67 -2.70
N GLN A 195 3.13 -8.64 -3.63
CA GLN A 195 3.39 -8.54 -5.06
C GLN A 195 2.17 -7.97 -5.77
N PHE A 196 2.38 -7.50 -7.00
CA PHE A 196 1.31 -7.19 -7.96
C PHE A 196 1.19 -8.32 -8.97
N GLU A 197 -0.02 -8.63 -9.39
CA GLU A 197 -0.25 -9.56 -10.50
C GLU A 197 0.28 -8.96 -11.81
N SER A 198 0.00 -7.67 -12.02
CA SER A 198 0.46 -6.93 -13.20
C SER A 198 0.70 -5.45 -12.85
N VAL A 199 1.69 -4.86 -13.50
CA VAL A 199 1.97 -3.41 -13.48
C VAL A 199 1.69 -2.74 -14.83
N SER A 200 0.93 -3.41 -15.69
CA SER A 200 0.46 -2.84 -16.98
C SER A 200 -0.39 -1.58 -16.73
N PRO A 201 -0.31 -0.55 -17.60
CA PRO A 201 -1.14 0.65 -17.48
C PRO A 201 -2.65 0.38 -17.59
N GLU A 202 -3.04 -0.80 -18.05
CA GLU A 202 -4.45 -1.22 -18.11
C GLU A 202 -5.04 -1.63 -16.75
N VAL A 203 -4.19 -1.96 -15.76
CA VAL A 203 -4.63 -2.45 -14.45
C VAL A 203 -3.89 -1.79 -13.27
N PHE A 204 -2.95 -0.89 -13.56
CA PHE A 204 -2.10 -0.31 -12.54
C PHE A 204 -1.71 1.13 -12.90
N ALA A 205 -1.82 2.02 -11.91
CA ALA A 205 -1.24 3.34 -11.97
C ALA A 205 -0.77 3.78 -10.59
N VAL A 206 0.34 4.50 -10.53
CA VAL A 206 0.90 5.05 -9.31
C VAL A 206 1.22 6.52 -9.46
N ALA A 207 0.94 7.28 -8.41
CA ALA A 207 1.35 8.67 -8.31
C ALA A 207 2.26 8.86 -7.11
N MET A 208 3.33 9.62 -7.30
CA MET A 208 4.28 9.94 -6.24
C MET A 208 4.91 11.30 -6.44
N LYS A 209 5.44 11.86 -5.35
CA LYS A 209 6.18 13.10 -5.42
C LYS A 209 7.49 12.90 -6.17
N LYS A 210 7.78 13.80 -7.10
CA LYS A 210 9.07 13.82 -7.80
C LYS A 210 10.18 14.12 -6.79
N THR A 211 11.09 13.18 -6.60
CA THR A 211 12.31 13.42 -5.82
C THR A 211 13.30 14.16 -6.71
N MET A 212 13.68 15.38 -6.31
CA MET A 212 14.72 16.14 -6.99
C MET A 212 16.09 15.54 -6.71
#